data_23f70c8ce1f97ffa81eaeb5cbe55e7bb
#
_entry.id   23f70c8ce1f97ffa81eaeb5cbe55e7bb
#
_cell.length_a   1.000
_cell.length_b   1.000
_cell.length_c   1.000
_cell.angle_alpha   90.00
_cell.angle_beta   90.00
_cell.angle_gamma   90.00
#
_symmetry.space_group_name_H-M   'P 1'
#
loop_
_entity.id
_entity.type
_entity.pdbx_description
1 polymer ?
#
loop_
_entity_poly.entity_id
_entity_poly.type
_entity_poly.pdbx_seq_one_letter_code
_entity_poly.pdbx_strand_id
1 'polypeptide(L)'
;MLTITSRLPSANLKISKALPQLIQGYIYRYLPSAEHEGYKHEPSGKIFKRTNFDFHLKGANLRIRFTSYEPEFEKIIALAVLKDGLNLGELCLCDTTVAVSEHRTAQSEAVLQGCVACAVGGLLGHKIYLQPQDSRHLEMMKINALQRFETLTGRRYEGEFELNLLWQNLQNPFNFYYGNNRSPVQAWQAKWKICAQPELINLILDVGIGSGCMNCGAGFVEIAKEKQVK
;
A
#
# COMPACT_ATOMS: atom_id res chain seq x y z
N MET A 1 -2.21 7.44 10.19
CA MET A 1 -2.00 7.60 8.72
C MET A 1 -1.56 9.03 8.43
N LEU A 2 -0.43 9.17 7.79
CA LEU A 2 0.11 10.44 7.32
C LEU A 2 -0.42 10.72 5.90
N THR A 3 -0.91 11.93 5.66
CA THR A 3 -1.30 12.42 4.33
C THR A 3 -0.44 13.64 3.99
N ILE A 4 0.24 13.56 2.85
CA ILE A 4 1.06 14.65 2.31
C ILE A 4 0.38 15.10 1.02
N THR A 5 0.08 16.39 0.92
CA THR A 5 -0.46 17.00 -0.30
C THR A 5 0.51 18.03 -0.80
N SER A 6 0.79 18.03 -2.09
CA SER A 6 1.75 18.93 -2.70
C SER A 6 1.41 19.21 -4.15
N ARG A 7 2.07 20.19 -4.75
CA ARG A 7 1.88 20.56 -6.15
C ARG A 7 3.14 20.28 -6.96
N LEU A 8 2.97 19.51 -8.03
CA LEU A 8 4.03 19.28 -9.03
C LEU A 8 4.22 20.53 -9.89
N PRO A 9 5.45 20.91 -10.22
CA PRO A 9 5.71 22.01 -11.16
C PRO A 9 5.17 21.70 -12.57
N SER A 10 5.15 20.42 -12.95
CA SER A 10 4.50 19.94 -14.16
C SER A 10 4.02 18.50 -13.95
N ALA A 11 2.93 18.13 -14.62
CA ALA A 11 2.42 16.75 -14.59
C ALA A 11 2.42 16.21 -16.03
N ASN A 12 3.24 15.19 -16.26
CA ASN A 12 3.29 14.49 -17.54
C ASN A 12 3.39 12.98 -17.31
N LEU A 13 3.23 12.19 -18.36
CA LEU A 13 3.23 10.74 -18.29
C LEU A 13 4.56 10.16 -17.75
N LYS A 14 5.70 10.78 -18.08
CA LYS A 14 7.01 10.35 -17.60
C LYS A 14 7.12 10.49 -16.08
N ILE A 15 6.70 11.64 -15.55
CA ILE A 15 6.66 11.88 -14.10
C ILE A 15 5.70 10.90 -13.43
N SER A 16 4.47 10.74 -13.95
CA SER A 16 3.47 9.82 -13.38
C SER A 16 4.00 8.39 -13.28
N LYS A 17 4.76 7.92 -14.26
CA LYS A 17 5.38 6.59 -14.23
C LYS A 17 6.53 6.49 -13.23
N ALA A 18 7.24 7.57 -12.95
CA ALA A 18 8.36 7.59 -12.02
C ALA A 18 7.93 7.73 -10.55
N LEU A 19 6.74 8.28 -10.28
CA LEU A 19 6.27 8.59 -8.92
C LEU A 19 6.40 7.43 -7.93
N PRO A 20 6.02 6.17 -8.25
CA PRO A 20 6.17 5.07 -7.29
C PRO A 20 7.59 4.93 -6.76
N GLN A 21 8.57 4.96 -7.63
CA GLN A 21 9.97 4.81 -7.27
C GLN A 21 10.52 6.05 -6.55
N LEU A 22 10.11 7.24 -6.98
CA LEU A 22 10.54 8.50 -6.37
C LEU A 22 10.01 8.65 -4.95
N ILE A 23 8.73 8.32 -4.72
CA ILE A 23 8.10 8.35 -3.40
C ILE A 23 8.77 7.32 -2.49
N GLN A 24 8.97 6.10 -2.98
CA GLN A 24 9.67 5.06 -2.24
C GLN A 24 11.09 5.51 -1.84
N GLY A 25 11.85 6.07 -2.79
CA GLY A 25 13.20 6.58 -2.54
C GLY A 25 13.21 7.70 -1.50
N TYR A 26 12.20 8.58 -1.50
CA TYR A 26 12.05 9.61 -0.48
C TYR A 26 11.80 8.99 0.90
N ILE A 27 10.84 8.09 1.03
CA ILE A 27 10.48 7.44 2.29
C ILE A 27 11.70 6.73 2.89
N TYR A 28 12.36 5.87 2.13
CA TYR A 28 13.47 5.07 2.65
C TYR A 28 14.76 5.85 2.90
N ARG A 29 14.89 7.09 2.39
CA ARG A 29 16.00 7.98 2.75
C ARG A 29 16.02 8.33 4.23
N TYR A 30 14.84 8.43 4.86
CA TYR A 30 14.68 8.87 6.24
C TYR A 30 14.43 7.72 7.21
N LEU A 31 14.21 6.51 6.72
CA LEU A 31 13.98 5.34 7.56
C LEU A 31 15.26 4.51 7.75
N PRO A 32 15.36 3.71 8.82
CA PRO A 32 16.48 2.80 9.02
C PRO A 32 16.71 1.85 7.83
N SER A 33 17.95 1.44 7.59
CA SER A 33 18.32 0.56 6.47
C SER A 33 17.57 -0.77 6.48
N ALA A 34 17.25 -1.31 7.65
CA ALA A 34 16.44 -2.52 7.80
C ALA A 34 15.06 -2.41 7.12
N GLU A 35 14.47 -1.20 7.09
CA GLU A 35 13.19 -0.98 6.38
C GLU A 35 13.36 -1.06 4.86
N HIS A 36 14.53 -0.64 4.37
CA HIS A 36 14.85 -0.77 2.95
C HIS A 36 15.08 -2.24 2.54
N GLU A 37 15.71 -3.04 3.37
CA GLU A 37 15.90 -4.48 3.14
C GLU A 37 14.60 -5.25 3.34
N GLY A 38 13.87 -4.95 4.44
CA GLY A 38 12.63 -5.59 4.86
C GLY A 38 12.87 -6.87 5.65
N TYR A 39 11.79 -7.55 5.96
CA TYR A 39 11.73 -8.66 6.89
C TYR A 39 11.38 -9.95 6.14
N LYS A 40 12.25 -10.95 6.21
CA LYS A 40 12.07 -12.21 5.50
C LYS A 40 11.18 -13.15 6.29
N HIS A 41 10.16 -13.67 5.64
CA HIS A 41 9.37 -14.80 6.14
C HIS A 41 10.10 -16.11 5.81
N GLU A 42 10.75 -16.70 6.79
CA GLU A 42 11.65 -17.85 6.57
C GLU A 42 10.99 -19.01 5.83
N PRO A 43 9.75 -19.45 6.14
CA PRO A 43 9.13 -20.57 5.45
C PRO A 43 8.86 -20.33 3.96
N SER A 44 8.51 -19.10 3.55
CA SER A 44 8.17 -18.79 2.15
C SER A 44 9.25 -18.03 1.40
N GLY A 45 10.27 -17.55 2.07
CA GLY A 45 11.32 -16.70 1.50
C GLY A 45 10.85 -15.31 1.06
N LYS A 46 9.58 -14.94 1.29
CA LYS A 46 9.06 -13.63 0.94
C LYS A 46 9.59 -12.54 1.86
N ILE A 47 9.80 -11.35 1.31
CA ILE A 47 10.23 -10.17 2.07
C ILE A 47 9.04 -9.25 2.26
N PHE A 48 8.77 -8.87 3.51
CA PHE A 48 7.72 -7.94 3.90
C PHE A 48 8.31 -6.63 4.40
N LYS A 49 7.53 -5.56 4.28
CA LYS A 49 7.87 -4.22 4.77
C LYS A 49 6.92 -3.82 5.88
N ARG A 50 7.41 -3.03 6.84
CA ARG A 50 6.59 -2.46 7.91
C ARG A 50 5.91 -1.14 7.51
N THR A 51 6.09 -0.73 6.26
CA THR A 51 5.53 0.52 5.73
C THR A 51 4.74 0.27 4.47
N ASN A 52 3.77 1.12 4.22
CA ASN A 52 3.00 1.13 2.99
C ASN A 52 2.66 2.56 2.58
N PHE A 53 2.43 2.77 1.30
CA PHE A 53 1.96 4.05 0.78
C PHE A 53 1.08 3.87 -0.43
N ASP A 54 0.26 4.86 -0.70
CA ASP A 54 -0.35 5.08 -2.00
C ASP A 54 -0.16 6.53 -2.44
N PHE A 55 -0.50 6.80 -3.68
CA PHE A 55 -0.51 8.16 -4.19
C PHE A 55 -1.62 8.36 -5.21
N HIS A 56 -2.08 9.58 -5.28
CA HIS A 56 -3.08 10.02 -6.25
C HIS A 56 -2.63 11.33 -6.91
N LEU A 57 -2.58 11.33 -8.23
CA LEU A 57 -2.23 12.50 -9.03
C LEU A 57 -3.48 12.96 -9.82
N LYS A 58 -3.93 14.19 -9.55
CA LYS A 58 -5.01 14.83 -10.28
C LYS A 58 -4.55 16.19 -10.82
N GLY A 59 -4.31 16.24 -12.13
CA GLY A 59 -3.60 17.38 -12.70
C GLY A 59 -2.21 17.50 -12.08
N ALA A 60 -1.86 18.66 -11.55
CA ALA A 60 -0.60 18.91 -10.85
C ALA A 60 -0.65 18.58 -9.34
N ASN A 61 -1.82 18.27 -8.78
CA ASN A 61 -1.96 18.02 -7.35
C ASN A 61 -1.62 16.55 -7.05
N LEU A 62 -0.58 16.34 -6.27
CA LEU A 62 -0.13 15.05 -5.75
C LEU A 62 -0.57 14.90 -4.31
N ARG A 63 -1.24 13.81 -4.01
CA ARG A 63 -1.53 13.36 -2.65
C ARG A 63 -0.81 12.04 -2.42
N ILE A 64 -0.03 11.95 -1.35
CA ILE A 64 0.61 10.72 -0.87
C ILE A 64 -0.01 10.38 0.48
N ARG A 65 -0.40 9.11 0.68
CA ARG A 65 -0.77 8.59 1.99
C ARG A 65 0.28 7.57 2.40
N PHE A 66 0.69 7.63 3.64
CA PHE A 66 1.71 6.75 4.20
C PHE A 66 1.23 6.19 5.53
N THR A 67 1.42 4.90 5.71
CA THR A 67 1.12 4.16 6.93
C THR A 67 2.29 3.29 7.32
N SER A 68 2.39 2.97 8.61
CA SER A 68 3.44 2.12 9.12
C SER A 68 2.98 1.31 10.32
N TYR A 69 3.50 0.08 10.44
CA TYR A 69 3.37 -0.74 11.65
C TYR A 69 3.95 -0.03 12.87
N GLU A 70 5.07 0.70 12.67
CA GLU A 70 5.70 1.54 13.68
C GLU A 70 5.23 3.00 13.53
N PRO A 71 4.37 3.51 14.43
CA PRO A 71 3.83 4.88 14.31
C PRO A 71 4.91 5.96 14.29
N GLU A 72 6.09 5.68 14.82
CA GLU A 72 7.23 6.63 14.81
C GLU A 72 7.70 6.94 13.39
N PHE A 73 7.58 6.01 12.45
CA PHE A 73 7.95 6.26 11.06
C PHE A 73 7.06 7.29 10.38
N GLU A 74 5.78 7.35 10.74
CA GLU A 74 4.90 8.42 10.26
C GLU A 74 5.37 9.80 10.73
N LYS A 75 5.83 9.91 11.98
CA LYS A 75 6.39 11.15 12.54
C LYS A 75 7.71 11.53 11.87
N ILE A 76 8.61 10.56 11.67
CA ILE A 76 9.89 10.79 10.99
C ILE A 76 9.65 11.37 9.60
N ILE A 77 8.75 10.77 8.82
CA ILE A 77 8.44 11.24 7.46
C ILE A 77 7.75 12.61 7.50
N ALA A 78 6.80 12.83 8.43
CA ALA A 78 6.15 14.12 8.60
C ALA A 78 7.17 15.24 8.90
N LEU A 79 8.08 15.01 9.84
CA LEU A 79 9.14 15.96 10.20
C LEU A 79 10.11 16.21 9.06
N ALA A 80 10.48 15.17 8.30
CA ALA A 80 11.34 15.29 7.12
C ALA A 80 10.69 16.19 6.07
N VAL A 81 9.39 15.99 5.78
CA VAL A 81 8.65 16.83 4.84
C VAL A 81 8.58 18.29 5.31
N LEU A 82 8.32 18.52 6.60
CA LEU A 82 8.21 19.87 7.14
C LEU A 82 9.56 20.61 7.19
N LYS A 83 10.65 19.90 7.45
CA LYS A 83 11.99 20.47 7.60
C LYS A 83 12.70 20.63 6.26
N ASP A 84 12.69 19.58 5.43
CA ASP A 84 13.52 19.47 4.23
C ASP A 84 12.70 19.65 2.93
N GLY A 85 11.38 19.75 3.05
CA GLY A 85 10.45 19.77 1.93
C GLY A 85 10.23 18.39 1.30
N LEU A 86 9.30 18.31 0.36
CA LEU A 86 9.04 17.10 -0.40
C LEU A 86 9.82 17.13 -1.71
N ASN A 87 11.00 16.52 -1.71
CA ASN A 87 11.90 16.45 -2.87
C ASN A 87 11.90 15.02 -3.43
N LEU A 88 11.24 14.81 -4.56
CA LEU A 88 11.13 13.51 -5.23
C LEU A 88 12.16 13.41 -6.36
N GLY A 89 13.39 12.97 -6.03
CA GLY A 89 14.52 13.04 -6.93
C GLY A 89 14.90 14.50 -7.20
N GLU A 90 14.89 14.92 -8.47
CA GLU A 90 15.14 16.30 -8.89
C GLU A 90 13.88 17.19 -8.83
N LEU A 91 12.72 16.61 -8.50
CA LEU A 91 11.45 17.35 -8.41
C LEU A 91 11.32 17.97 -7.03
N CYS A 92 11.51 19.28 -6.93
CA CYS A 92 11.16 20.06 -5.74
C CYS A 92 9.67 20.40 -5.80
N LEU A 93 8.90 19.88 -4.85
CA LEU A 93 7.46 20.13 -4.80
C LEU A 93 7.18 21.35 -3.91
N CYS A 94 6.19 22.14 -4.33
CA CYS A 94 5.74 23.33 -3.59
C CYS A 94 4.35 23.11 -2.99
N ASP A 95 3.91 24.08 -2.20
CA ASP A 95 2.60 24.09 -1.53
C ASP A 95 2.34 22.78 -0.76
N THR A 96 3.38 22.29 -0.05
CA THR A 96 3.30 21.02 0.65
C THR A 96 2.61 21.18 2.00
N THR A 97 1.59 20.36 2.24
CA THR A 97 0.88 20.25 3.51
C THR A 97 0.96 18.84 4.05
N VAL A 98 0.93 18.74 5.38
CA VAL A 98 1.00 17.47 6.11
C VAL A 98 -0.19 17.37 7.06
N ALA A 99 -0.91 16.26 7.03
CA ALA A 99 -2.00 15.97 7.93
C ALA A 99 -1.87 14.55 8.49
N VAL A 100 -2.24 14.36 9.75
CA VAL A 100 -2.29 13.05 10.40
C VAL A 100 -3.74 12.73 10.73
N SER A 101 -4.16 11.50 10.48
CA SER A 101 -5.49 11.01 10.80
C SER A 101 -5.43 9.63 11.43
N GLU A 102 -6.39 9.35 12.31
CA GLU A 102 -6.61 8.00 12.82
C GLU A 102 -7.06 7.08 11.67
N HIS A 103 -6.54 5.84 11.65
CA HIS A 103 -6.88 4.86 10.61
C HIS A 103 -7.07 3.46 11.15
N ARG A 104 -6.81 3.25 12.45
CA ARG A 104 -6.97 1.97 13.13
C ARG A 104 -8.39 1.78 13.65
N THR A 105 -8.75 0.54 13.96
CA THR A 105 -10.06 0.16 14.48
C THR A 105 -9.92 -0.75 15.70
N ALA A 106 -10.91 -0.69 16.61
CA ALA A 106 -11.09 -1.64 17.69
C ALA A 106 -12.09 -2.76 17.34
N GLN A 107 -12.69 -2.70 16.13
CA GLN A 107 -13.72 -3.64 15.69
C GLN A 107 -13.09 -4.86 15.04
N SER A 108 -13.72 -6.01 15.21
CA SER A 108 -13.37 -7.29 14.57
C SER A 108 -13.97 -7.46 13.18
N GLU A 109 -14.74 -6.49 12.71
CA GLU A 109 -15.34 -6.47 11.39
C GLU A 109 -15.16 -5.08 10.77
N ALA A 110 -14.76 -5.00 9.49
CA ALA A 110 -14.63 -3.76 8.76
C ALA A 110 -14.87 -3.97 7.25
N VAL A 111 -15.19 -2.89 6.55
CA VAL A 111 -15.14 -2.85 5.09
C VAL A 111 -13.87 -2.13 4.67
N LEU A 112 -12.97 -2.85 4.05
CA LEU A 112 -11.74 -2.30 3.48
C LEU A 112 -11.97 -1.87 2.04
N GLN A 113 -11.37 -0.76 1.62
CA GLN A 113 -11.33 -0.35 0.22
C GLN A 113 -9.91 0.03 -0.17
N GLY A 114 -9.53 -0.29 -1.41
CA GLY A 114 -8.20 0.04 -1.91
C GLY A 114 -7.93 -0.50 -3.29
N CYS A 115 -6.70 -0.29 -3.76
CA CYS A 115 -6.22 -0.79 -5.04
C CYS A 115 -5.19 -1.89 -4.77
N VAL A 116 -5.57 -3.15 -5.02
CA VAL A 116 -4.78 -4.32 -4.61
C VAL A 116 -4.32 -5.13 -5.83
N ALA A 117 -3.06 -5.54 -5.81
CA ALA A 117 -2.45 -6.44 -6.76
C ALA A 117 -2.28 -7.83 -6.14
N CYS A 118 -2.70 -8.86 -6.87
CA CYS A 118 -2.34 -10.25 -6.61
C CYS A 118 -1.81 -10.88 -7.88
N ALA A 119 -0.64 -11.51 -7.82
CA ALA A 119 -0.01 -12.10 -8.98
C ALA A 119 0.44 -13.54 -8.72
N VAL A 120 0.26 -14.38 -9.72
CA VAL A 120 0.81 -15.74 -9.79
C VAL A 120 1.93 -15.80 -10.82
N GLY A 121 2.80 -16.79 -10.69
CA GLY A 121 3.81 -17.09 -11.69
C GLY A 121 3.15 -17.59 -12.99
N GLY A 122 3.49 -16.95 -14.10
CA GLY A 122 3.15 -17.40 -15.44
C GLY A 122 4.33 -18.09 -16.13
N LEU A 123 4.13 -18.50 -17.37
CA LEU A 123 5.17 -19.07 -18.21
C LEU A 123 6.32 -18.05 -18.44
N LEU A 124 7.54 -18.55 -18.53
CA LEU A 124 8.75 -17.74 -18.78
C LEU A 124 9.00 -16.65 -17.73
N GLY A 125 8.55 -16.85 -16.49
CA GLY A 125 8.78 -15.90 -15.40
C GLY A 125 7.91 -14.63 -15.45
N HIS A 126 6.97 -14.54 -16.38
CA HIS A 126 5.98 -13.45 -16.40
C HIS A 126 5.00 -13.58 -15.24
N LYS A 127 4.58 -12.46 -14.68
CA LYS A 127 3.53 -12.41 -13.66
C LYS A 127 2.18 -12.28 -14.33
N ILE A 128 1.21 -13.09 -13.87
CA ILE A 128 -0.20 -12.97 -14.25
C ILE A 128 -0.91 -12.32 -13.05
N TYR A 129 -1.48 -11.15 -13.26
CA TYR A 129 -2.23 -10.44 -12.22
C TYR A 129 -3.69 -10.91 -12.23
N LEU A 130 -4.16 -11.34 -11.07
CA LEU A 130 -5.49 -11.88 -10.88
C LEU A 130 -6.50 -10.77 -10.61
N GLN A 131 -7.69 -10.87 -11.21
CA GLN A 131 -8.81 -9.98 -10.89
C GLN A 131 -9.40 -10.33 -9.51
N PRO A 132 -10.02 -9.37 -8.78
CA PRO A 132 -10.56 -9.62 -7.44
C PRO A 132 -11.63 -10.71 -7.37
N GLN A 133 -12.36 -10.99 -8.44
CA GLN A 133 -13.36 -12.07 -8.55
C GLN A 133 -12.74 -13.46 -8.68
N ASP A 134 -11.45 -13.58 -9.02
CA ASP A 134 -10.76 -14.86 -9.04
C ASP A 134 -10.56 -15.34 -7.60
N SER A 135 -11.02 -16.56 -7.28
CA SER A 135 -10.90 -17.11 -5.93
C SER A 135 -9.47 -17.14 -5.42
N ARG A 136 -8.50 -17.35 -6.32
CA ARG A 136 -7.07 -17.32 -5.99
C ARG A 136 -6.60 -15.94 -5.54
N HIS A 137 -7.23 -14.84 -6.01
CA HIS A 137 -6.91 -13.49 -5.57
C HIS A 137 -7.16 -13.32 -4.07
N LEU A 138 -8.37 -13.73 -3.59
CA LEU A 138 -8.72 -13.66 -2.17
C LEU A 138 -7.85 -14.59 -1.32
N GLU A 139 -7.61 -15.81 -1.80
CA GLU A 139 -6.74 -16.77 -1.12
C GLU A 139 -5.31 -16.20 -0.95
N MET A 140 -4.75 -15.63 -2.01
CA MET A 140 -3.43 -15.01 -1.95
C MET A 140 -3.39 -13.81 -1.01
N MET A 141 -4.46 -13.00 -0.95
CA MET A 141 -4.56 -11.92 0.01
C MET A 141 -4.52 -12.46 1.44
N LYS A 142 -5.30 -13.50 1.75
CA LYS A 142 -5.33 -14.15 3.06
C LYS A 142 -3.96 -14.71 3.45
N ILE A 143 -3.39 -15.55 2.60
CA ILE A 143 -2.07 -16.15 2.85
C ILE A 143 -1.01 -15.07 3.08
N ASN A 144 -1.00 -14.02 2.26
CA ASN A 144 -0.02 -12.97 2.36
C ASN A 144 -0.18 -12.14 3.65
N ALA A 145 -1.43 -11.87 4.07
CA ALA A 145 -1.71 -11.18 5.33
C ALA A 145 -1.22 -11.99 6.54
N LEU A 146 -1.48 -13.30 6.56
CA LEU A 146 -1.04 -14.18 7.65
C LEU A 146 0.49 -14.32 7.71
N GLN A 147 1.15 -14.49 6.56
CA GLN A 147 2.61 -14.55 6.49
C GLN A 147 3.26 -13.24 6.95
N ARG A 148 2.64 -12.11 6.61
CA ARG A 148 3.09 -10.80 7.04
C ARG A 148 2.89 -10.61 8.54
N PHE A 149 1.76 -11.04 9.07
CA PHE A 149 1.49 -11.03 10.50
C PHE A 149 2.56 -11.84 11.25
N GLU A 150 2.82 -13.09 10.85
CA GLU A 150 3.85 -13.93 11.46
C GLU A 150 5.23 -13.29 11.39
N THR A 151 5.59 -12.71 10.25
CA THR A 151 6.90 -12.07 10.06
C THR A 151 7.10 -10.84 10.94
N LEU A 152 6.09 -9.99 11.06
CA LEU A 152 6.22 -8.70 11.74
C LEU A 152 5.94 -8.77 13.24
N THR A 153 5.15 -9.75 13.69
CA THR A 153 4.82 -9.93 15.12
C THR A 153 5.63 -11.04 15.79
N GLY A 154 6.31 -11.90 15.02
CA GLY A 154 7.04 -13.06 15.53
C GLY A 154 6.15 -14.23 15.97
N ARG A 155 4.84 -14.18 15.75
CA ARG A 155 3.89 -15.22 16.15
C ARG A 155 2.87 -15.53 15.07
N ARG A 156 2.35 -16.75 15.05
CA ARG A 156 1.26 -17.14 14.15
C ARG A 156 -0.06 -16.48 14.58
N TYR A 157 -0.88 -16.17 13.59
CA TYR A 157 -2.23 -15.72 13.84
C TYR A 157 -3.14 -16.94 14.13
N GLU A 158 -3.83 -16.93 15.27
CA GLU A 158 -4.68 -18.04 15.72
C GLU A 158 -6.18 -17.71 15.66
N GLY A 159 -6.54 -16.48 15.26
CA GLY A 159 -7.93 -16.06 15.14
C GLY A 159 -8.60 -16.51 13.84
N GLU A 160 -9.92 -16.39 13.80
CA GLU A 160 -10.67 -16.52 12.56
C GLU A 160 -10.31 -15.36 11.62
N PHE A 161 -10.20 -15.69 10.33
CA PHE A 161 -9.92 -14.70 9.30
C PHE A 161 -10.75 -14.96 8.06
N GLU A 162 -11.75 -14.11 7.86
CA GLU A 162 -12.57 -14.11 6.66
C GLU A 162 -12.35 -12.84 5.85
N LEU A 163 -12.35 -13.01 4.54
CA LEU A 163 -12.24 -11.91 3.57
C LEU A 163 -13.18 -12.20 2.41
N ASN A 164 -14.14 -11.31 2.18
CA ASN A 164 -15.18 -11.47 1.17
C ASN A 164 -15.22 -10.25 0.27
N LEU A 165 -15.23 -10.46 -1.05
CA LEU A 165 -15.36 -9.38 -2.03
C LEU A 165 -16.78 -8.83 -2.00
N LEU A 166 -16.93 -7.51 -1.79
CA LEU A 166 -18.22 -6.82 -1.84
C LEU A 166 -18.43 -6.08 -3.16
N TRP A 167 -17.38 -5.51 -3.69
CA TRP A 167 -17.43 -4.72 -4.91
C TRP A 167 -16.06 -4.65 -5.56
N GLN A 168 -16.04 -4.56 -6.88
CA GLN A 168 -14.83 -4.29 -7.66
C GLN A 168 -15.11 -3.36 -8.82
N ASN A 169 -14.11 -2.61 -9.23
CA ASN A 169 -14.12 -1.90 -10.49
C ASN A 169 -13.86 -2.91 -11.61
N LEU A 170 -14.83 -3.09 -12.51
CA LEU A 170 -14.73 -3.99 -13.67
C LEU A 170 -13.97 -3.37 -14.85
N GLN A 171 -13.61 -2.10 -14.76
CA GLN A 171 -12.83 -1.41 -15.78
C GLN A 171 -11.35 -1.85 -15.74
N ASN A 172 -10.54 -1.19 -16.54
CA ASN A 172 -9.11 -1.47 -16.64
C ASN A 172 -8.39 -1.37 -15.28
N PRO A 173 -7.39 -2.22 -15.02
CA PRO A 173 -6.59 -2.13 -13.81
C PRO A 173 -5.81 -0.82 -13.76
N PHE A 174 -5.49 -0.38 -12.54
CA PHE A 174 -4.47 0.63 -12.34
C PHE A 174 -3.10 0.03 -12.62
N ASN A 175 -2.28 0.76 -13.38
CA ASN A 175 -0.94 0.34 -13.76
C ASN A 175 0.11 1.12 -12.98
N PHE A 176 0.84 0.42 -12.12
CA PHE A 176 1.95 0.99 -11.37
C PHE A 176 3.27 0.57 -12.02
N TYR A 177 4.07 1.54 -12.41
CA TYR A 177 5.39 1.30 -12.99
C TYR A 177 6.45 1.34 -11.90
N TYR A 178 7.32 0.35 -11.86
CA TYR A 178 8.36 0.24 -10.85
C TYR A 178 9.67 -0.27 -11.44
N GLY A 179 10.75 0.46 -11.18
CA GLY A 179 12.08 0.14 -11.69
C GLY A 179 12.13 0.13 -13.22
N ASN A 180 13.01 -0.69 -13.75
CA ASN A 180 13.19 -0.87 -15.19
C ASN A 180 12.21 -1.89 -15.80
N ASN A 181 11.20 -2.33 -15.04
CA ASN A 181 10.22 -3.30 -15.52
C ASN A 181 9.39 -2.70 -16.66
N ARG A 182 9.41 -3.36 -17.80
CA ARG A 182 8.61 -2.99 -18.97
C ARG A 182 7.12 -3.25 -18.75
N SER A 183 6.79 -4.20 -17.88
CA SER A 183 5.41 -4.58 -17.58
C SER A 183 4.98 -3.92 -16.24
N PRO A 184 3.87 -3.18 -16.21
CA PRO A 184 3.38 -2.57 -14.98
C PRO A 184 2.84 -3.62 -14.01
N VAL A 185 2.85 -3.27 -12.72
CA VAL A 185 2.05 -3.96 -11.71
C VAL A 185 0.59 -3.57 -11.92
N GLN A 186 -0.26 -4.56 -12.17
CA GLN A 186 -1.70 -4.35 -12.35
C GLN A 186 -2.42 -4.57 -11.04
N ALA A 187 -3.22 -3.60 -10.62
CA ALA A 187 -4.01 -3.64 -9.40
C ALA A 187 -5.44 -3.17 -9.66
N TRP A 188 -6.40 -3.75 -8.95
CA TRP A 188 -7.80 -3.41 -9.09
C TRP A 188 -8.33 -2.72 -7.84
N GLN A 189 -9.12 -1.70 -8.05
CA GLN A 189 -9.87 -1.08 -6.98
C GLN A 189 -11.05 -1.96 -6.60
N ALA A 190 -11.15 -2.29 -5.31
CA ALA A 190 -12.23 -3.11 -4.81
C ALA A 190 -12.56 -2.78 -3.35
N LYS A 191 -13.65 -3.37 -2.87
CA LYS A 191 -14.07 -3.35 -1.46
C LYS A 191 -14.23 -4.76 -0.97
N TRP A 192 -13.75 -5.00 0.24
CA TRP A 192 -13.81 -6.31 0.89
C TRP A 192 -14.38 -6.16 2.30
N LYS A 193 -15.27 -7.07 2.66
CA LYS A 193 -15.61 -7.28 4.06
C LYS A 193 -14.53 -8.14 4.68
N ILE A 194 -13.96 -7.67 5.79
CA ILE A 194 -13.01 -8.42 6.61
C ILE A 194 -13.61 -8.71 7.97
N CYS A 195 -13.48 -9.96 8.43
CA CYS A 195 -13.76 -10.38 9.80
C CYS A 195 -12.49 -11.04 10.35
N ALA A 196 -11.90 -10.43 11.36
CA ALA A 196 -10.67 -10.88 12.01
C ALA A 196 -10.49 -10.17 13.36
N GLN A 197 -9.56 -10.63 14.18
CA GLN A 197 -9.19 -9.84 15.37
C GLN A 197 -8.67 -8.45 14.96
N PRO A 198 -8.96 -7.40 15.76
CA PRO A 198 -8.54 -6.02 15.45
C PRO A 198 -7.06 -5.88 15.17
N GLU A 199 -6.21 -6.71 15.78
CA GLU A 199 -4.77 -6.70 15.57
C GLU A 199 -4.39 -7.02 14.12
N LEU A 200 -5.01 -8.04 13.50
CA LEU A 200 -4.76 -8.37 12.09
C LEU A 200 -5.33 -7.29 11.16
N ILE A 201 -6.52 -6.76 11.46
CA ILE A 201 -7.11 -5.67 10.67
C ILE A 201 -6.20 -4.45 10.70
N ASN A 202 -5.71 -4.05 11.87
CA ASN A 202 -4.82 -2.90 12.01
C ASN A 202 -3.48 -3.13 11.34
N LEU A 203 -2.91 -4.34 11.43
CA LEU A 203 -1.70 -4.66 10.68
C LEU A 203 -1.92 -4.50 9.18
N ILE A 204 -3.05 -4.96 8.63
CA ILE A 204 -3.39 -4.79 7.22
C ILE A 204 -3.54 -3.30 6.86
N LEU A 205 -4.14 -2.48 7.73
CA LEU A 205 -4.26 -1.04 7.53
C LEU A 205 -2.90 -0.33 7.56
N ASP A 206 -1.97 -0.80 8.39
CA ASP A 206 -0.64 -0.22 8.55
C ASP A 206 0.30 -0.59 7.39
N VAL A 207 0.27 -1.85 6.93
CA VAL A 207 1.29 -2.37 6.00
C VAL A 207 0.71 -2.89 4.69
N GLY A 208 -0.61 -2.77 4.51
CA GLY A 208 -1.32 -3.15 3.29
C GLY A 208 -1.58 -4.64 3.14
N ILE A 209 -2.23 -5.01 2.03
CA ILE A 209 -2.63 -6.38 1.70
C ILE A 209 -2.41 -6.65 0.20
N GLY A 210 -2.25 -7.91 -0.17
CA GLY A 210 -2.04 -8.34 -1.56
C GLY A 210 -0.71 -9.05 -1.75
N SER A 211 -0.45 -9.51 -2.96
CA SER A 211 0.80 -10.18 -3.32
C SER A 211 1.39 -9.54 -4.58
N GLY A 212 2.69 -9.64 -4.73
CA GLY A 212 3.37 -9.02 -5.85
C GLY A 212 4.26 -7.86 -5.41
N CYS A 213 4.30 -6.76 -6.13
CA CYS A 213 5.08 -5.59 -5.76
C CYS A 213 4.17 -4.56 -5.08
N MET A 214 4.14 -4.54 -3.75
CA MET A 214 3.35 -3.56 -2.99
C MET A 214 4.06 -2.21 -2.82
N ASN A 215 5.38 -2.17 -2.99
CA ASN A 215 6.18 -0.94 -2.82
C ASN A 215 6.05 0.06 -3.99
N CYS A 216 5.03 -0.08 -4.80
CA CYS A 216 4.75 0.84 -5.91
C CYS A 216 3.47 1.65 -5.72
N GLY A 217 2.84 1.56 -4.54
CA GLY A 217 1.55 2.21 -4.26
C GLY A 217 0.34 1.27 -4.39
N ALA A 218 0.56 -0.01 -4.75
CA ALA A 218 -0.49 -1.03 -4.73
C ALA A 218 -0.58 -1.69 -3.35
N GLY A 219 -1.78 -2.19 -2.99
CA GLY A 219 -2.01 -2.89 -1.73
C GLY A 219 -2.35 -1.99 -0.53
N PHE A 220 -2.37 -0.69 -0.71
CA PHE A 220 -2.85 0.23 0.30
C PHE A 220 -4.37 0.10 0.44
N VAL A 221 -4.84 -0.08 1.67
CA VAL A 221 -6.27 -0.16 1.98
C VAL A 221 -6.62 0.74 3.16
N GLU A 222 -7.83 1.23 3.17
CA GLU A 222 -8.42 2.02 4.24
C GLU A 222 -9.80 1.49 4.58
N ILE A 223 -10.32 1.85 5.75
CA ILE A 223 -11.72 1.56 6.10
C ILE A 223 -12.62 2.40 5.19
N ALA A 224 -13.53 1.73 4.49
CA ALA A 224 -14.49 2.42 3.63
C ALA A 224 -15.40 3.32 4.47
N LYS A 225 -15.45 4.60 4.12
CA LYS A 225 -16.43 5.52 4.72
C LYS A 225 -17.83 5.09 4.28
N GLU A 226 -18.72 4.91 5.23
CA GLU A 226 -20.15 4.80 4.92
C GLU A 226 -20.55 6.06 4.17
N LYS A 227 -21.13 5.89 2.99
CA LYS A 227 -21.80 7.02 2.34
C LYS A 227 -22.97 7.39 3.26
N GLN A 228 -22.88 8.52 3.93
CA GLN A 228 -24.10 9.13 4.47
C GLN A 228 -25.03 9.33 3.27
N VAL A 229 -26.04 8.49 3.21
CA VAL A 229 -27.17 8.69 2.27
C VAL A 229 -27.84 9.96 2.72
N LYS A 230 -27.64 11.03 1.95
CA LYS A 230 -28.42 12.25 2.08
C LYS A 230 -29.74 12.08 1.35
#